data_10e52b4748e489a14e077880920e4841
#
_entry.id   10e52b4748e489a14e077880920e4841
#
_cell.length_a   1.000
_cell.length_b   1.000
_cell.length_c   1.000
_cell.angle_alpha   90.00
_cell.angle_beta   90.00
_cell.angle_gamma   90.00
#
_symmetry.space_group_name_H-M   'P 1'
#
loop_
_entity.id
_entity.type
_entity.pdbx_description
1 polymer ?
#
loop_
_entity_poly.entity_id
_entity_poly.type
_entity_poly.pdbx_seq_one_letter_code
_entity_poly.pdbx_strand_id
1 'polypeptide(L)'
;MAQTTDNAAIAETLKALEITSENAGTSTGLQTSNSGKLITSVSPVDGKNIASVTQTTPEEYEQVVQTAAEAFKVWRVMPAPQRGEVVRQFNEELRRLKEPLGKLVSYEMGKSYQEGLGEVQEMIDI
;
A
#
# COMPACT_ATOMS: atom_id res chain seq x y z
N MET A 1 7.35 14.05 18.83
CA MET A 1 7.08 12.89 19.70
C MET A 1 6.37 11.86 18.84
N ALA A 2 7.03 10.76 18.52
CA ALA A 2 6.41 9.66 17.78
C ALA A 2 5.28 9.09 18.65
N GLN A 3 4.04 9.20 18.17
CA GLN A 3 2.92 8.50 18.81
C GLN A 3 3.11 7.02 18.52
N THR A 4 3.47 6.27 19.53
CA THR A 4 3.46 4.80 19.51
C THR A 4 2.06 4.35 19.10
N THR A 5 1.99 3.50 18.07
CA THR A 5 0.76 2.80 17.69
C THR A 5 0.33 1.90 18.84
N ASP A 6 -0.57 2.39 19.67
CA ASP A 6 -1.07 1.71 20.89
C ASP A 6 -2.12 0.64 20.54
N ASN A 7 -2.05 0.08 19.34
CA ASN A 7 -3.10 -0.79 18.81
C ASN A 7 -2.63 -2.24 18.69
N ALA A 8 -2.64 -2.96 19.84
CA ALA A 8 -2.30 -4.38 19.89
C ALA A 8 -3.12 -5.25 18.92
N ALA A 9 -4.36 -4.84 18.61
CA ALA A 9 -5.26 -5.62 17.73
C ALA A 9 -4.78 -5.69 16.28
N ILE A 10 -4.05 -4.66 15.79
CA ILE A 10 -3.58 -4.58 14.40
C ILE A 10 -2.05 -4.65 14.28
N ALA A 11 -1.33 -4.62 15.40
CA ALA A 11 0.14 -4.52 15.41
C ALA A 11 0.84 -5.65 14.63
N GLU A 12 0.39 -6.89 14.79
CA GLU A 12 0.94 -8.03 14.04
C GLU A 12 0.65 -7.92 12.54
N THR A 13 -0.53 -7.44 12.18
CA THR A 13 -0.93 -7.22 10.79
C THR A 13 -0.05 -6.15 10.13
N LEU A 14 0.14 -5.00 10.80
CA LEU A 14 1.00 -3.94 10.30
C LEU A 14 2.45 -4.41 10.15
N LYS A 15 2.94 -5.20 11.11
CA LYS A 15 4.28 -5.81 11.04
C LYS A 15 4.41 -6.77 9.86
N ALA A 16 3.41 -7.61 9.61
CA ALA A 16 3.41 -8.54 8.48
C ALA A 16 3.40 -7.82 7.11
N LEU A 17 2.83 -6.61 7.06
CA LEU A 17 2.78 -5.73 5.89
C LEU A 17 3.96 -4.73 5.83
N GLU A 18 4.89 -4.80 6.78
CA GLU A 18 6.02 -3.86 6.90
C GLU A 18 5.59 -2.39 7.04
N ILE A 19 4.38 -2.16 7.57
CA ILE A 19 3.84 -0.82 7.81
C ILE A 19 4.35 -0.32 9.16
N THR A 20 5.00 0.84 9.15
CA THR A 20 5.50 1.52 10.34
C THR A 20 4.53 2.61 10.84
N SER A 21 4.84 3.28 11.94
CA SER A 21 4.02 4.40 12.44
C SER A 21 3.94 5.58 11.46
N GLU A 22 5.01 5.81 10.69
CA GLU A 22 5.07 6.82 9.65
C GLU A 22 5.61 6.19 8.36
N ASN A 23 4.92 6.39 7.26
CA ASN A 23 5.23 5.77 5.98
C ASN A 23 5.38 6.85 4.90
N ALA A 24 6.27 6.60 3.95
CA ALA A 24 6.40 7.47 2.78
C ALA A 24 5.14 7.36 1.91
N GLY A 25 4.57 8.49 1.52
CA GLY A 25 3.38 8.54 0.65
C GLY A 25 3.70 8.57 -0.84
N THR A 26 4.97 8.77 -1.20
CA THR A 26 5.41 8.87 -2.59
C THR A 26 6.48 7.82 -2.88
N SER A 27 6.34 7.11 -3.99
CA SER A 27 7.34 6.14 -4.45
C SER A 27 7.42 6.12 -5.97
N THR A 28 8.65 6.03 -6.49
CA THR A 28 8.93 5.71 -7.90
C THR A 28 9.22 4.21 -8.10
N GLY A 29 9.09 3.41 -7.05
CA GLY A 29 9.51 2.01 -7.01
C GLY A 29 10.98 1.83 -6.64
N LEU A 30 11.85 2.78 -6.99
CA LEU A 30 13.28 2.78 -6.65
C LEU A 30 13.62 3.75 -5.52
N GLN A 31 12.86 4.82 -5.39
CA GLN A 31 13.03 5.87 -4.40
C GLN A 31 11.70 6.19 -3.74
N THR A 32 11.74 6.47 -2.46
CA THR A 32 10.61 6.96 -1.68
C THR A 32 10.86 8.39 -1.23
N SER A 33 9.81 9.20 -1.12
CA SER A 33 9.85 10.56 -0.61
C SER A 33 8.80 10.76 0.47
N ASN A 34 9.11 11.61 1.44
CA ASN A 34 8.30 11.87 2.63
C ASN A 34 8.29 13.37 3.01
N SER A 35 8.39 14.27 2.02
CA SER A 35 8.47 15.71 2.27
C SER A 35 7.14 16.39 2.57
N GLY A 36 6.02 15.71 2.30
CA GLY A 36 4.69 16.25 2.52
C GLY A 36 4.21 16.20 3.99
N LYS A 37 3.01 16.74 4.22
CA LYS A 37 2.37 16.69 5.54
C LYS A 37 1.88 15.29 5.86
N LEU A 38 1.91 14.91 7.14
CA LEU A 38 1.36 13.65 7.61
C LEU A 38 -0.18 13.66 7.58
N ILE A 39 -0.74 12.56 7.09
CA ILE A 39 -2.14 12.17 7.30
C ILE A 39 -2.14 10.91 8.18
N THR A 40 -2.95 10.90 9.21
CA THR A 40 -3.13 9.75 10.09
C THR A 40 -4.42 9.04 9.75
N SER A 41 -4.33 7.72 9.49
CA SER A 41 -5.50 6.86 9.34
C SER A 41 -6.03 6.47 10.72
N VAL A 42 -7.35 6.57 10.90
CA VAL A 42 -8.06 6.27 12.15
C VAL A 42 -9.09 5.19 11.89
N SER A 43 -9.07 4.13 12.68
CA SER A 43 -10.02 3.04 12.53
C SER A 43 -11.44 3.46 12.96
N PRO A 44 -12.47 3.19 12.16
CA PRO A 44 -13.86 3.36 12.59
C PRO A 44 -14.33 2.28 13.58
N VAL A 45 -13.56 1.22 13.78
CA VAL A 45 -13.92 0.11 14.69
C VAL A 45 -13.78 0.53 16.16
N ASP A 46 -12.71 1.25 16.50
CA ASP A 46 -12.40 1.63 17.88
C ASP A 46 -11.88 3.07 18.04
N GLY A 47 -11.83 3.84 16.97
CA GLY A 47 -11.37 5.23 16.97
C GLY A 47 -9.86 5.41 17.18
N LYS A 48 -9.08 4.34 17.09
CA LYS A 48 -7.62 4.42 17.31
C LYS A 48 -6.86 4.71 16.02
N ASN A 49 -5.70 5.34 16.18
CA ASN A 49 -4.77 5.58 15.08
C ASN A 49 -4.19 4.24 14.59
N ILE A 50 -4.16 4.06 13.28
CA ILE A 50 -3.55 2.90 12.63
C ILE A 50 -2.08 3.19 12.32
N ALA A 51 -1.84 4.13 11.42
CA ALA A 51 -0.54 4.61 10.99
C ALA A 51 -0.69 5.96 10.31
N SER A 52 0.43 6.61 9.99
CA SER A 52 0.45 7.87 9.25
C SER A 52 1.19 7.71 7.93
N VAL A 53 0.78 8.50 6.94
CA VAL A 53 1.40 8.55 5.61
C VAL A 53 1.68 9.99 5.26
N THR A 54 2.83 10.29 4.66
CA THR A 54 3.11 11.63 4.13
C THR A 54 2.33 11.87 2.84
N GLN A 55 1.71 13.04 2.72
CA GLN A 55 1.06 13.44 1.47
C GLN A 55 2.09 13.66 0.37
N THR A 56 1.77 13.30 -0.85
CA THR A 56 2.58 13.62 -2.03
C THR A 56 2.49 15.13 -2.31
N THR A 57 3.63 15.80 -2.49
CA THR A 57 3.65 17.19 -2.94
C THR A 57 3.45 17.29 -4.46
N PRO A 58 3.07 18.46 -5.01
CA PRO A 58 2.98 18.65 -6.46
C PRO A 58 4.27 18.31 -7.20
N GLU A 59 5.42 18.64 -6.62
CA GLU A 59 6.73 18.38 -7.19
C GLU A 59 7.05 16.88 -7.22
N GLU A 60 6.76 16.18 -6.13
CA GLU A 60 6.90 14.72 -6.04
C GLU A 60 5.97 14.01 -7.03
N TYR A 61 4.73 14.48 -7.16
CA TYR A 61 3.78 13.95 -8.14
C TYR A 61 4.31 14.06 -9.57
N GLU A 62 4.82 15.25 -9.94
CA GLU A 62 5.40 15.46 -11.26
C GLU A 62 6.59 14.54 -11.51
N GLN A 63 7.45 14.34 -10.51
CA GLN A 63 8.58 13.41 -10.59
C GLN A 63 8.13 11.96 -10.83
N VAL A 64 7.08 11.51 -10.14
CA VAL A 64 6.51 10.16 -10.33
C VAL A 64 5.98 10.00 -11.74
N VAL A 65 5.23 10.99 -12.25
CA VAL A 65 4.67 10.97 -13.62
C VAL A 65 5.78 10.91 -14.67
N GLN A 66 6.82 11.73 -14.52
CA GLN A 66 7.97 11.72 -15.44
C GLN A 66 8.71 10.39 -15.39
N THR A 67 8.96 9.84 -14.21
CA THR A 67 9.61 8.54 -14.04
C THR A 67 8.78 7.42 -14.70
N ALA A 68 7.46 7.44 -14.53
CA ALA A 68 6.56 6.47 -15.15
C ALA A 68 6.56 6.61 -16.68
N ALA A 69 6.57 7.83 -17.21
CA ALA A 69 6.62 8.09 -18.65
C ALA A 69 7.93 7.56 -19.29
N GLU A 70 9.06 7.72 -18.61
CA GLU A 70 10.34 7.14 -19.06
C GLU A 70 10.33 5.61 -18.99
N ALA A 71 9.86 5.04 -17.88
CA ALA A 71 9.73 3.59 -17.74
C ALA A 71 8.82 2.97 -18.79
N PHE A 72 7.74 3.66 -19.17
CA PHE A 72 6.81 3.21 -20.20
C PHE A 72 7.49 3.02 -21.57
N LYS A 73 8.51 3.80 -21.92
CA LYS A 73 9.23 3.65 -23.19
C LYS A 73 9.87 2.27 -23.31
N VAL A 74 10.37 1.71 -22.22
CA VAL A 74 10.92 0.36 -22.15
C VAL A 74 9.80 -0.68 -22.02
N TRP A 75 8.84 -0.45 -21.11
CA TRP A 75 7.74 -1.37 -20.86
C TRP A 75 6.90 -1.67 -22.09
N ARG A 76 6.57 -0.64 -22.90
CA ARG A 76 5.71 -0.79 -24.09
C ARG A 76 6.30 -1.70 -25.18
N VAL A 77 7.61 -1.83 -25.26
CA VAL A 77 8.30 -2.68 -26.25
C VAL A 77 8.67 -4.05 -25.69
N MET A 78 8.49 -4.27 -24.39
CA MET A 78 8.72 -5.58 -23.76
C MET A 78 7.69 -6.59 -24.29
N PRO A 79 8.10 -7.82 -24.68
CA PRO A 79 7.18 -8.87 -25.11
C PRO A 79 6.10 -9.15 -24.07
N ALA A 80 4.86 -9.37 -24.53
CA ALA A 80 3.71 -9.60 -23.64
C ALA A 80 3.92 -10.72 -22.61
N PRO A 81 4.55 -11.88 -22.93
CA PRO A 81 4.82 -12.90 -21.93
C PRO A 81 5.74 -12.43 -20.79
N GLN A 82 6.72 -11.58 -21.08
CA GLN A 82 7.61 -11.02 -20.05
C GLN A 82 6.88 -10.02 -19.15
N ARG A 83 5.98 -9.20 -19.71
CA ARG A 83 5.11 -8.33 -18.90
C ARG A 83 4.16 -9.15 -18.02
N GLY A 84 3.60 -10.22 -18.58
CA GLY A 84 2.75 -11.16 -17.83
C GLY A 84 3.49 -11.82 -16.65
N GLU A 85 4.79 -12.12 -16.80
CA GLU A 85 5.60 -12.67 -15.70
C GLU A 85 5.74 -11.68 -14.54
N VAL A 86 5.92 -10.40 -14.79
CA VAL A 86 5.94 -9.37 -13.73
C VAL A 86 4.60 -9.30 -13.00
N VAL A 87 3.49 -9.31 -13.75
CA VAL A 87 2.14 -9.33 -13.18
C VAL A 87 1.90 -10.60 -12.35
N ARG A 88 2.38 -11.76 -12.82
CA ARG A 88 2.28 -13.02 -12.08
C ARG A 88 2.99 -12.96 -10.73
N GLN A 89 4.22 -12.40 -10.68
CA GLN A 89 4.96 -12.22 -9.44
C GLN A 89 4.21 -11.29 -8.47
N PHE A 90 3.65 -10.20 -8.96
CA PHE A 90 2.82 -9.30 -8.16
C PHE A 90 1.58 -10.03 -7.59
N ASN A 91 0.92 -10.84 -8.41
CA ASN A 91 -0.23 -11.64 -7.98
C ASN A 91 0.14 -12.65 -6.87
N GLU A 92 1.31 -13.27 -6.95
CA GLU A 92 1.78 -14.20 -5.89
C GLU A 92 1.99 -13.49 -4.55
N GLU A 93 2.53 -12.26 -4.56
CA GLU A 93 2.66 -11.46 -3.34
C GLU A 93 1.30 -11.07 -2.75
N LEU A 94 0.33 -10.72 -3.58
CA LEU A 94 -1.05 -10.47 -3.13
C LEU A 94 -1.65 -11.73 -2.46
N ARG A 95 -1.43 -12.91 -3.05
CA ARG A 95 -1.89 -14.19 -2.46
C ARG A 95 -1.22 -14.47 -1.13
N ARG A 96 0.09 -14.25 -1.04
CA ARG A 96 0.87 -14.46 0.18
C ARG A 96 0.41 -13.53 1.31
N LEU A 97 0.07 -12.29 0.98
CA LEU A 97 -0.32 -11.25 1.94
C LEU A 97 -1.85 -11.10 2.07
N LYS A 98 -2.65 -11.98 1.48
CA LYS A 98 -4.10 -11.82 1.44
C LYS A 98 -4.74 -11.65 2.82
N GLU A 99 -4.35 -12.47 3.78
CA GLU A 99 -4.92 -12.40 5.13
C GLU A 99 -4.58 -11.09 5.86
N PRO A 100 -3.30 -10.66 5.96
CA PRO A 100 -3.01 -9.40 6.61
C PRO A 100 -3.56 -8.19 5.85
N LEU A 101 -3.58 -8.19 4.52
CA LEU A 101 -4.22 -7.12 3.74
C LEU A 101 -5.73 -7.07 4.01
N GLY A 102 -6.42 -8.21 3.99
CA GLY A 102 -7.86 -8.28 4.29
C GLY A 102 -8.20 -7.81 5.70
N LYS A 103 -7.35 -8.12 6.69
CA LYS A 103 -7.49 -7.59 8.05
C LYS A 103 -7.33 -6.07 8.10
N LEU A 104 -6.34 -5.52 7.39
CA LEU A 104 -6.11 -4.08 7.34
C LEU A 104 -7.30 -3.36 6.70
N VAL A 105 -7.80 -3.85 5.56
CA VAL A 105 -9.00 -3.30 4.89
C VAL A 105 -10.19 -3.31 5.85
N SER A 106 -10.45 -4.44 6.50
CA SER A 106 -11.54 -4.58 7.46
C SER A 106 -11.43 -3.57 8.61
N TYR A 107 -10.26 -3.41 9.18
CA TYR A 107 -10.02 -2.53 10.32
C TYR A 107 -10.04 -1.05 9.95
N GLU A 108 -9.50 -0.69 8.79
CA GLU A 108 -9.44 0.69 8.31
C GLU A 108 -10.78 1.20 7.77
N MET A 109 -11.55 0.33 7.12
CA MET A 109 -12.81 0.70 6.48
C MET A 109 -14.06 0.34 7.30
N GLY A 110 -13.91 -0.44 8.37
CA GLY A 110 -15.03 -0.93 9.16
C GLY A 110 -15.87 -1.99 8.45
N LYS A 111 -15.31 -2.69 7.47
CA LYS A 111 -15.93 -3.82 6.77
C LYS A 111 -15.81 -5.11 7.58
N SER A 112 -16.64 -6.11 7.29
CA SER A 112 -16.42 -7.46 7.82
C SER A 112 -15.09 -8.05 7.30
N TYR A 113 -14.52 -8.98 8.02
CA TYR A 113 -13.26 -9.63 7.61
C TYR A 113 -13.40 -10.33 6.25
N GLN A 114 -14.55 -10.95 6.00
CA GLN A 114 -14.80 -11.62 4.72
C GLN A 114 -14.87 -10.63 3.54
N GLU A 115 -15.46 -9.47 3.75
CA GLU A 115 -15.44 -8.39 2.75
C GLU A 115 -14.01 -7.88 2.51
N GLY A 116 -13.22 -7.67 3.57
CA GLY A 116 -11.81 -7.30 3.45
C GLY A 116 -11.00 -8.33 2.65
N LEU A 117 -11.20 -9.62 2.87
CA LEU A 117 -10.60 -10.69 2.06
C LEU A 117 -11.09 -10.67 0.61
N GLY A 118 -12.37 -10.32 0.38
CA GLY A 118 -12.97 -10.17 -0.94
C GLY A 118 -12.31 -9.06 -1.76
N GLU A 119 -12.04 -7.91 -1.15
CA GLU A 119 -11.32 -6.80 -1.81
C GLU A 119 -9.93 -7.23 -2.31
N VAL A 120 -9.20 -7.99 -1.49
CA VAL A 120 -7.89 -8.51 -1.90
C VAL A 120 -8.03 -9.59 -2.97
N GLN A 121 -9.07 -10.44 -2.88
CA GLN A 121 -9.35 -11.44 -3.92
C GLN A 121 -9.63 -10.78 -5.27
N GLU A 122 -10.38 -9.68 -5.28
CA GLU A 122 -10.65 -8.94 -6.51
C GLU A 122 -9.36 -8.43 -7.17
N MET A 123 -8.40 -7.90 -6.39
CA MET A 123 -7.07 -7.54 -6.92
C MET A 123 -6.31 -8.73 -7.52
N ILE A 124 -6.50 -9.94 -6.97
CA ILE A 124 -5.86 -11.16 -7.45
C ILE A 124 -6.49 -11.64 -8.77
N ASP A 125 -7.80 -11.45 -8.93
CA ASP A 125 -8.58 -11.99 -10.05
C ASP A 125 -8.55 -11.10 -11.30
N ILE A 126 -8.19 -9.83 -11.18
CA ILE A 126 -8.02 -8.88 -12.29
C ILE A 126 -6.67 -9.09 -12.99
#